data_52d136a41a9b9cf9d6b009c4f20961a9
#
_entry.id   52d136a41a9b9cf9d6b009c4f20961a9
#
_cell.length_a   1.000
_cell.length_b   1.000
_cell.length_c   1.000
_cell.angle_alpha   90.00
_cell.angle_beta   90.00
_cell.angle_gamma   90.00
#
_symmetry.space_group_name_H-M   'P 1'
#
loop_
_entity.id
_entity.type
_entity.pdbx_description
1 polymer ?
#
loop_
_entity_poly.entity_id
_entity_poly.type
_entity_poly.pdbx_seq_one_letter_code
_entity_poly.pdbx_strand_id
1 'polypeptide(L)'
;MKTVKSYIFGLTAAIAMSTVFAACQDDFDTPAIEVPTAVNQANTTIAELKEAFWQDASNYADSVRTKPDGSHYIIKGRVISSDEQSNVFKNISIQDETGAITFSVNSYNLYLNYRRGQEIVIDATGMYIGKYAGLQQFGTPSYYENGSTWQVGFMSPQFFRRHLELNGVPDVEKLDTITVNSFSEFDTSAEGLRKWQSQLVRINNVHFQDGGVKTFSEYHSSSNDDVNKTLIDSEGNSNVVVRTSGYATFWNKKLPEGNGDIVGILSFYQSLSGSS
;
A
#
# COMPACT_ATOMS: atom_id res chain seq x y z
N MET A 1 28.53 27.51 -70.87
CA MET A 1 27.20 26.91 -70.51
C MET A 1 27.24 25.76 -69.54
N LYS A 2 28.38 25.26 -69.08
CA LYS A 2 28.46 24.14 -68.08
C LYS A 2 28.40 24.58 -66.60
N THR A 3 28.79 25.80 -66.30
CA THR A 3 28.85 26.32 -64.91
C THR A 3 27.50 26.77 -64.38
N VAL A 4 26.58 27.28 -65.19
CA VAL A 4 25.24 27.76 -64.71
C VAL A 4 24.31 26.58 -64.32
N LYS A 5 24.44 25.40 -65.03
CA LYS A 5 23.66 24.22 -64.69
C LYS A 5 24.08 23.61 -63.35
N SER A 6 25.34 23.71 -62.95
CA SER A 6 25.83 23.18 -61.65
C SER A 6 25.34 24.02 -60.47
N TYR A 7 25.20 25.32 -60.63
CA TYR A 7 24.66 26.19 -59.55
C TYR A 7 23.15 26.04 -59.35
N ILE A 8 22.40 25.78 -60.42
CA ILE A 8 20.95 25.55 -60.31
C ILE A 8 20.69 24.21 -59.63
N PHE A 9 21.49 23.18 -59.88
CA PHE A 9 21.36 21.87 -59.20
C PHE A 9 21.75 21.97 -57.72
N GLY A 10 22.75 22.74 -57.35
CA GLY A 10 23.16 22.95 -55.97
C GLY A 10 22.11 23.76 -55.19
N LEU A 11 21.47 24.74 -55.82
CA LEU A 11 20.44 25.56 -55.16
C LEU A 11 19.13 24.81 -54.94
N THR A 12 18.71 23.94 -55.87
CA THR A 12 17.53 23.10 -55.70
C THR A 12 17.74 21.99 -54.66
N ALA A 13 18.96 21.43 -54.56
CA ALA A 13 19.29 20.46 -53.52
C ALA A 13 19.33 21.11 -52.11
N ALA A 14 19.83 22.31 -51.97
CA ALA A 14 19.84 23.07 -50.70
C ALA A 14 18.42 23.48 -50.25
N ILE A 15 17.53 23.86 -51.18
CA ILE A 15 16.13 24.17 -50.86
C ILE A 15 15.36 22.88 -50.50
N ALA A 16 15.61 21.77 -51.16
CA ALA A 16 14.97 20.48 -50.83
C ALA A 16 15.42 19.94 -49.46
N MET A 17 16.67 20.19 -49.03
CA MET A 17 17.17 19.79 -47.72
C MET A 17 16.67 20.65 -46.56
N SER A 18 16.34 21.93 -46.81
CA SER A 18 15.79 22.83 -45.79
C SER A 18 14.31 22.60 -45.49
N THR A 19 13.57 21.98 -46.41
CA THR A 19 12.15 21.65 -46.17
C THR A 19 11.95 20.35 -45.34
N VAL A 20 12.98 19.50 -45.26
CA VAL A 20 12.88 18.25 -44.48
C VAL A 20 13.06 18.52 -42.98
N PHE A 21 13.71 19.61 -42.57
CA PHE A 21 13.86 19.95 -41.15
C PHE A 21 12.68 20.74 -40.58
N ALA A 22 11.74 21.22 -41.38
CA ALA A 22 10.56 21.91 -40.90
C ALA A 22 9.37 20.98 -40.57
N ALA A 23 9.49 19.69 -40.92
CA ALA A 23 8.39 18.72 -40.73
C ALA A 23 8.41 18.03 -39.34
N CYS A 24 9.33 18.38 -38.43
CA CYS A 24 9.41 17.82 -37.09
C CYS A 24 9.16 18.84 -35.96
N GLN A 25 8.49 19.96 -36.29
CA GLN A 25 7.96 20.90 -35.30
C GLN A 25 6.43 20.82 -35.26
N ASP A 26 5.90 19.57 -35.21
CA ASP A 26 4.57 19.42 -34.67
C ASP A 26 4.74 19.56 -33.15
N ASP A 27 4.37 20.71 -32.63
CA ASP A 27 4.04 20.86 -31.22
C ASP A 27 2.89 19.87 -30.98
N PHE A 28 3.25 18.65 -30.55
CA PHE A 28 2.25 17.73 -30.01
C PHE A 28 1.71 18.41 -28.76
N ASP A 29 0.51 18.94 -28.85
CA ASP A 29 -0.24 19.36 -27.67
C ASP A 29 -0.18 18.21 -26.66
N THR A 30 0.56 18.39 -25.59
CA THR A 30 0.58 17.42 -24.49
C THR A 30 -0.87 17.28 -24.02
N PRO A 31 -1.47 16.10 -24.12
CA PRO A 31 -2.86 15.93 -23.70
C PRO A 31 -2.99 16.42 -22.26
N ALA A 32 -4.02 17.20 -22.00
CA ALA A 32 -4.29 17.71 -20.66
C ALA A 32 -4.35 16.53 -19.69
N ILE A 33 -3.56 16.61 -18.63
CA ILE A 33 -3.61 15.59 -17.56
C ILE A 33 -4.96 15.75 -16.87
N GLU A 34 -5.86 14.81 -17.08
CA GLU A 34 -7.12 14.78 -16.34
C GLU A 34 -6.83 14.35 -14.89
N VAL A 35 -7.02 15.29 -13.97
CA VAL A 35 -6.92 15.02 -12.53
C VAL A 35 -8.22 14.39 -12.09
N PRO A 36 -8.21 13.13 -11.58
CA PRO A 36 -9.42 12.48 -11.14
C PRO A 36 -10.05 13.23 -9.95
N THR A 37 -11.37 13.32 -9.96
CA THR A 37 -12.15 13.92 -8.86
C THR A 37 -13.22 12.94 -8.44
N ALA A 38 -13.21 12.57 -7.16
CA ALA A 38 -14.22 11.69 -6.61
C ALA A 38 -15.59 12.37 -6.56
N VAL A 39 -16.63 11.65 -6.93
CA VAL A 39 -18.03 12.10 -6.87
C VAL A 39 -18.57 11.89 -5.45
N ASN A 40 -18.26 10.74 -4.85
CA ASN A 40 -18.66 10.42 -3.50
C ASN A 40 -17.90 11.28 -2.49
N GLN A 41 -18.59 11.69 -1.43
CA GLN A 41 -17.99 12.42 -0.31
C GLN A 41 -17.94 11.52 0.93
N ALA A 42 -16.78 11.45 1.56
CA ALA A 42 -16.62 10.68 2.79
C ALA A 42 -17.52 11.25 3.90
N ASN A 43 -18.19 10.32 4.58
CA ASN A 43 -19.11 10.63 5.70
C ASN A 43 -18.80 9.78 6.93
N THR A 44 -17.69 9.05 6.90
CA THR A 44 -17.25 8.15 7.97
C THR A 44 -15.72 8.14 7.96
N THR A 45 -15.12 8.24 9.13
CA THR A 45 -13.68 8.08 9.29
C THR A 45 -13.29 6.60 9.30
N ILE A 46 -12.00 6.31 9.07
CA ILE A 46 -11.50 4.94 9.13
C ILE A 46 -11.64 4.38 10.55
N ALA A 47 -11.38 5.18 11.59
CA ALA A 47 -11.54 4.74 12.98
C ALA A 47 -13.00 4.40 13.31
N GLU A 48 -13.96 5.25 12.92
CA GLU A 48 -15.39 4.99 13.12
C GLU A 48 -15.85 3.71 12.42
N LEU A 49 -15.37 3.48 11.18
CA LEU A 49 -15.70 2.26 10.44
C LEU A 49 -15.12 1.04 11.15
N LYS A 50 -13.85 1.09 11.54
CA LYS A 50 -13.18 -0.01 12.27
C LYS A 50 -13.91 -0.35 13.56
N GLU A 51 -14.31 0.64 14.33
CA GLU A 51 -15.07 0.46 15.59
C GLU A 51 -16.44 -0.15 15.35
N ALA A 52 -17.18 0.34 14.34
CA ALA A 52 -18.52 -0.15 14.02
C ALA A 52 -18.56 -1.64 13.66
N PHE A 53 -17.46 -2.17 13.13
CA PHE A 53 -17.35 -3.57 12.66
C PHE A 53 -16.28 -4.37 13.44
N TRP A 54 -15.81 -3.88 14.59
CA TRP A 54 -14.85 -4.62 15.39
C TRP A 54 -15.50 -5.80 16.10
N GLN A 55 -14.82 -6.95 16.05
CA GLN A 55 -15.14 -8.13 16.86
C GLN A 55 -13.86 -8.63 17.52
N ASP A 56 -13.95 -9.15 18.74
CA ASP A 56 -12.78 -9.61 19.50
C ASP A 56 -12.22 -10.94 18.96
N ALA A 57 -12.98 -11.66 18.13
CA ALA A 57 -12.49 -12.86 17.46
C ALA A 57 -11.24 -12.58 16.62
N SER A 58 -10.31 -13.54 16.59
CA SER A 58 -9.08 -13.47 15.77
C SER A 58 -9.37 -13.50 14.27
N ASN A 59 -10.46 -14.17 13.89
CA ASN A 59 -10.96 -14.27 12.53
C ASN A 59 -12.46 -14.07 12.50
N TYR A 60 -12.94 -13.31 11.56
CA TYR A 60 -14.35 -13.19 11.20
C TYR A 60 -14.47 -12.53 9.82
N ALA A 61 -15.65 -12.62 9.23
CA ALA A 61 -16.04 -11.86 8.05
C ALA A 61 -17.48 -11.38 8.22
N ASP A 62 -17.71 -10.09 8.10
CA ASP A 62 -19.04 -9.47 8.19
C ASP A 62 -19.28 -8.55 6.99
N SER A 63 -20.55 -8.42 6.59
CA SER A 63 -20.92 -7.54 5.47
C SER A 63 -21.17 -6.11 5.98
N VAL A 64 -20.58 -5.15 5.30
CA VAL A 64 -20.85 -3.73 5.56
C VAL A 64 -22.22 -3.38 4.96
N ARG A 65 -23.21 -3.23 5.82
CA ARG A 65 -24.57 -2.80 5.45
C ARG A 65 -24.67 -1.28 5.50
N THR A 66 -25.77 -0.73 5.02
CA THR A 66 -26.08 0.69 5.21
C THR A 66 -26.14 1.07 6.68
N LYS A 67 -25.88 2.33 7.00
CA LYS A 67 -26.09 2.90 8.32
C LYS A 67 -27.56 2.84 8.73
N PRO A 68 -27.88 3.02 10.00
CA PRO A 68 -29.29 2.99 10.47
C PRO A 68 -30.22 4.01 9.80
N ASP A 69 -29.66 5.12 9.30
CA ASP A 69 -30.38 6.15 8.55
C ASP A 69 -30.52 5.84 7.05
N GLY A 70 -30.04 4.68 6.60
CA GLY A 70 -30.06 4.23 5.22
C GLY A 70 -28.89 4.76 4.36
N SER A 71 -28.02 5.62 4.89
CA SER A 71 -26.86 6.10 4.15
C SER A 71 -25.76 5.04 4.05
N HIS A 72 -24.85 5.23 3.08
CA HIS A 72 -23.68 4.37 2.89
C HIS A 72 -22.55 4.75 3.84
N TYR A 73 -21.66 3.78 4.12
CA TYR A 73 -20.37 4.02 4.75
C TYR A 73 -19.37 4.42 3.69
N ILE A 74 -19.07 5.70 3.57
CA ILE A 74 -18.10 6.23 2.61
C ILE A 74 -16.91 6.76 3.38
N ILE A 75 -15.75 6.14 3.16
CA ILE A 75 -14.47 6.53 3.76
C ILE A 75 -13.55 7.14 2.69
N LYS A 76 -12.56 7.91 3.14
CA LYS A 76 -11.45 8.36 2.31
C LYS A 76 -10.13 8.16 3.05
N GLY A 77 -9.05 8.02 2.29
CA GLY A 77 -7.71 7.98 2.86
C GLY A 77 -6.65 8.01 1.77
N ARG A 78 -5.41 8.23 2.17
CA ARG A 78 -4.27 8.18 1.25
C ARG A 78 -3.65 6.80 1.27
N VAL A 79 -3.28 6.32 0.09
CA VAL A 79 -2.54 5.06 -0.06
C VAL A 79 -1.16 5.19 0.58
N ILE A 80 -0.88 4.35 1.57
CA ILE A 80 0.39 4.33 2.32
C ILE A 80 1.29 3.16 1.94
N SER A 81 0.76 2.11 1.29
CA SER A 81 1.49 0.92 0.87
C SER A 81 1.92 0.97 -0.60
N SER A 82 2.89 0.12 -0.96
CA SER A 82 3.26 -0.18 -2.33
C SER A 82 3.75 -1.63 -2.43
N ASP A 83 3.26 -2.36 -3.43
CA ASP A 83 3.72 -3.71 -3.76
C ASP A 83 4.82 -3.72 -4.84
N GLU A 84 5.35 -2.55 -5.22
CA GLU A 84 6.38 -2.39 -6.25
C GLU A 84 7.63 -3.21 -5.98
N GLN A 85 8.04 -3.31 -4.71
CA GLN A 85 9.22 -4.07 -4.30
C GLN A 85 8.90 -5.52 -3.87
N SER A 86 7.68 -5.99 -4.13
CA SER A 86 7.20 -7.36 -3.86
C SER A 86 7.30 -7.80 -2.39
N ASN A 87 7.42 -6.85 -1.44
CA ASN A 87 7.33 -7.15 -0.01
C ASN A 87 5.88 -7.15 0.48
N VAL A 88 5.05 -6.28 -0.09
CA VAL A 88 3.61 -6.27 0.13
C VAL A 88 2.95 -7.17 -0.90
N PHE A 89 2.09 -8.09 -0.45
CA PHE A 89 1.49 -9.09 -1.33
C PHE A 89 -0.02 -8.93 -1.38
N LYS A 90 -0.53 -8.54 -2.55
CA LYS A 90 -1.99 -8.44 -2.83
C LYS A 90 -2.77 -7.59 -1.83
N ASN A 91 -2.13 -6.59 -1.28
CA ASN A 91 -2.71 -5.69 -0.29
C ASN A 91 -2.49 -4.23 -0.68
N ILE A 92 -3.47 -3.40 -0.36
CA ILE A 92 -3.37 -1.95 -0.39
C ILE A 92 -3.86 -1.41 0.96
N SER A 93 -3.07 -0.55 1.58
CA SER A 93 -3.42 0.10 2.85
C SER A 93 -3.64 1.59 2.63
N ILE A 94 -4.68 2.12 3.24
CA ILE A 94 -5.00 3.55 3.24
C ILE A 94 -5.06 4.07 4.67
N GLN A 95 -4.80 5.36 4.81
CA GLN A 95 -4.81 6.06 6.09
C GLN A 95 -5.48 7.42 5.96
N ASP A 96 -6.28 7.77 6.95
CA ASP A 96 -6.75 9.13 7.22
C ASP A 96 -6.14 9.65 8.55
N GLU A 97 -6.59 10.79 9.03
CA GLU A 97 -6.15 11.39 10.29
C GLU A 97 -6.56 10.58 11.54
N THR A 98 -7.46 9.62 11.41
CA THR A 98 -8.03 8.85 12.54
C THR A 98 -7.50 7.43 12.63
N GLY A 99 -7.04 6.86 11.51
CA GLY A 99 -6.58 5.47 11.48
C GLY A 99 -6.24 4.98 10.09
N ALA A 100 -5.95 3.69 10.00
CA ALA A 100 -5.62 3.04 8.74
C ALA A 100 -6.31 1.68 8.61
N ILE A 101 -6.52 1.26 7.36
CA ILE A 101 -7.13 -0.04 7.05
C ILE A 101 -6.54 -0.64 5.78
N THR A 102 -6.50 -1.95 5.72
CA THR A 102 -5.95 -2.73 4.60
C THR A 102 -7.08 -3.36 3.77
N PHE A 103 -6.90 -3.39 2.46
CA PHE A 103 -7.74 -4.10 1.51
C PHE A 103 -6.96 -5.25 0.90
N SER A 104 -7.45 -6.49 1.05
CA SER A 104 -6.88 -7.68 0.43
C SER A 104 -7.47 -7.87 -0.96
N VAL A 105 -6.67 -7.61 -2.01
CA VAL A 105 -7.10 -7.60 -3.41
C VAL A 105 -6.32 -8.63 -4.22
N ASN A 106 -7.00 -9.56 -4.89
CA ASN A 106 -6.35 -10.62 -5.68
C ASN A 106 -5.71 -10.07 -6.98
N SER A 107 -4.74 -9.18 -6.83
CA SER A 107 -3.98 -8.60 -7.94
C SER A 107 -2.54 -8.35 -7.53
N TYR A 108 -1.66 -8.41 -8.52
CA TYR A 108 -0.27 -7.96 -8.41
C TYR A 108 -0.14 -6.56 -9.00
N ASN A 109 0.93 -5.88 -8.68
CA ASN A 109 1.28 -4.57 -9.21
C ASN A 109 0.17 -3.52 -8.97
N LEU A 110 -0.44 -3.57 -7.78
CA LEU A 110 -1.47 -2.60 -7.37
C LEU A 110 -0.94 -1.16 -7.41
N TYR A 111 0.37 -0.97 -7.18
CA TYR A 111 1.06 0.33 -7.22
C TYR A 111 0.93 1.06 -8.57
N LEU A 112 0.72 0.34 -9.68
CA LEU A 112 0.53 0.96 -11.00
C LEU A 112 -0.77 1.77 -11.08
N ASN A 113 -1.81 1.31 -10.36
CA ASN A 113 -3.14 1.95 -10.36
C ASN A 113 -3.38 2.79 -9.10
N TYR A 114 -2.75 2.42 -7.99
CA TYR A 114 -2.97 3.01 -6.66
C TYR A 114 -1.64 3.40 -6.06
N ARG A 115 -1.08 4.52 -6.55
CA ARG A 115 0.24 4.99 -6.14
C ARG A 115 0.23 5.47 -4.69
N ARG A 116 1.34 5.27 -4.01
CA ARG A 116 1.55 5.84 -2.67
C ARG A 116 1.34 7.35 -2.68
N GLY A 117 0.58 7.87 -1.72
CA GLY A 117 0.16 9.27 -1.65
C GLY A 117 -1.14 9.58 -2.41
N GLN A 118 -1.66 8.67 -3.23
CA GLN A 118 -2.95 8.85 -3.92
C GLN A 118 -4.08 8.85 -2.89
N GLU A 119 -4.91 9.89 -2.90
CA GLU A 119 -6.17 9.89 -2.15
C GLU A 119 -7.21 9.08 -2.90
N ILE A 120 -7.89 8.20 -2.17
CA ILE A 120 -9.00 7.39 -2.68
C ILE A 120 -10.21 7.55 -1.78
N VAL A 121 -11.39 7.52 -2.41
CA VAL A 121 -12.69 7.50 -1.74
C VAL A 121 -13.32 6.14 -1.99
N ILE A 122 -13.83 5.51 -0.95
CA ILE A 122 -14.36 4.14 -1.02
C ILE A 122 -15.75 4.10 -0.43
N ASP A 123 -16.72 3.66 -1.22
CA ASP A 123 -18.02 3.22 -0.72
C ASP A 123 -17.85 1.79 -0.16
N ALA A 124 -17.73 1.70 1.15
CA ALA A 124 -17.55 0.43 1.85
C ALA A 124 -18.82 -0.41 1.92
N THR A 125 -20.00 0.20 1.69
CA THR A 125 -21.28 -0.49 1.76
C THR A 125 -21.39 -1.57 0.67
N GLY A 126 -21.74 -2.79 1.06
CA GLY A 126 -21.75 -3.97 0.19
C GLY A 126 -20.43 -4.73 0.14
N MET A 127 -19.36 -4.19 0.71
CA MET A 127 -18.09 -4.90 0.90
C MET A 127 -18.15 -5.81 2.15
N TYR A 128 -17.11 -6.61 2.33
CA TYR A 128 -16.91 -7.40 3.55
C TYR A 128 -15.68 -6.90 4.29
N ILE A 129 -15.85 -6.69 5.60
CA ILE A 129 -14.81 -6.36 6.55
C ILE A 129 -14.69 -7.51 7.55
N GLY A 130 -13.51 -7.77 8.05
CA GLY A 130 -13.29 -8.83 9.01
C GLY A 130 -11.85 -8.91 9.46
N LYS A 131 -11.46 -10.01 10.06
CA LYS A 131 -10.08 -10.25 10.47
C LYS A 131 -9.47 -11.46 9.76
N TYR A 132 -8.20 -11.34 9.49
CA TYR A 132 -7.29 -12.41 9.14
C TYR A 132 -6.15 -12.41 10.15
N ALA A 133 -6.03 -13.47 10.93
CA ALA A 133 -4.99 -13.60 11.97
C ALA A 133 -4.87 -12.34 12.87
N GLY A 134 -6.00 -11.81 13.32
CA GLY A 134 -6.07 -10.65 14.20
C GLY A 134 -6.05 -9.27 13.51
N LEU A 135 -5.61 -9.19 12.26
CA LEU A 135 -5.59 -7.94 11.49
C LEU A 135 -6.96 -7.66 10.86
N GLN A 136 -7.58 -6.53 11.25
CA GLN A 136 -8.84 -6.09 10.64
C GLN A 136 -8.58 -5.52 9.25
N GLN A 137 -9.30 -6.03 8.26
CA GLN A 137 -9.12 -5.65 6.86
C GLN A 137 -10.38 -5.90 6.03
N PHE A 138 -10.44 -5.31 4.85
CA PHE A 138 -11.41 -5.64 3.84
C PHE A 138 -10.98 -6.83 2.99
N GLY A 139 -11.93 -7.66 2.59
CA GLY A 139 -11.66 -8.81 1.73
C GLY A 139 -12.93 -9.48 1.23
N THR A 140 -12.85 -10.76 0.92
CA THR A 140 -14.00 -11.62 0.60
C THR A 140 -14.11 -12.68 1.68
N PRO A 141 -15.32 -13.06 2.12
CA PRO A 141 -15.48 -14.16 3.08
C PRO A 141 -14.79 -15.42 2.58
N SER A 142 -13.98 -16.02 3.43
CA SER A 142 -13.25 -17.25 3.18
C SER A 142 -13.35 -18.15 4.42
N TYR A 143 -13.74 -19.39 4.22
CA TYR A 143 -13.81 -20.34 5.32
C TYR A 143 -12.44 -20.98 5.56
N TYR A 144 -11.95 -20.90 6.78
CA TYR A 144 -10.70 -21.52 7.22
C TYR A 144 -11.00 -22.84 7.91
N GLU A 145 -10.80 -23.95 7.20
CA GLU A 145 -11.19 -25.29 7.65
C GLU A 145 -10.48 -25.71 8.94
N ASN A 146 -9.16 -25.49 9.03
CA ASN A 146 -8.37 -25.89 10.20
C ASN A 146 -8.77 -25.17 11.50
N GLY A 147 -9.32 -23.97 11.41
CA GLY A 147 -9.84 -23.20 12.54
C GLY A 147 -11.36 -23.21 12.64
N SER A 148 -12.05 -23.89 11.73
CA SER A 148 -13.52 -23.93 11.65
C SER A 148 -14.16 -22.55 11.79
N THR A 149 -13.58 -21.55 11.13
CA THR A 149 -14.01 -20.15 11.26
C THR A 149 -14.01 -19.41 9.92
N TRP A 150 -14.84 -18.39 9.82
CA TRP A 150 -14.80 -17.45 8.71
C TRP A 150 -13.72 -16.40 8.94
N GLN A 151 -13.08 -15.99 7.87
CA GLN A 151 -12.11 -14.90 7.81
C GLN A 151 -12.29 -14.13 6.51
N VAL A 152 -11.57 -13.04 6.32
CA VAL A 152 -11.49 -12.34 5.05
C VAL A 152 -10.29 -12.81 4.25
N GLY A 153 -10.55 -13.19 2.99
CA GLY A 153 -9.55 -13.52 1.99
C GLY A 153 -9.48 -12.44 0.90
N PHE A 154 -8.84 -12.74 -0.22
CA PHE A 154 -8.66 -11.79 -1.31
C PHE A 154 -9.96 -11.53 -2.07
N MET A 155 -10.33 -10.26 -2.24
CA MET A 155 -11.43 -9.85 -3.10
C MET A 155 -10.98 -9.73 -4.56
N SER A 156 -11.93 -9.81 -5.51
CA SER A 156 -11.60 -9.60 -6.92
C SER A 156 -11.22 -8.15 -7.20
N PRO A 157 -10.25 -7.87 -8.10
CA PRO A 157 -9.88 -6.51 -8.48
C PRO A 157 -11.03 -5.71 -9.08
N GLN A 158 -11.93 -6.37 -9.81
CA GLN A 158 -13.11 -5.74 -10.41
C GLN A 158 -14.13 -5.30 -9.35
N PHE A 159 -14.29 -6.11 -8.29
CA PHE A 159 -15.15 -5.75 -7.16
C PHE A 159 -14.57 -4.54 -6.42
N PHE A 160 -13.28 -4.57 -6.08
CA PHE A 160 -12.59 -3.45 -5.43
C PHE A 160 -12.72 -2.15 -6.24
N ARG A 161 -12.45 -2.20 -7.55
CA ARG A 161 -12.52 -1.03 -8.43
C ARG A 161 -13.90 -0.38 -8.50
N ARG A 162 -14.98 -1.17 -8.38
CA ARG A 162 -16.34 -0.62 -8.40
C ARG A 162 -16.72 0.16 -7.16
N HIS A 163 -16.01 -0.05 -6.07
CA HIS A 163 -16.22 0.63 -4.80
C HIS A 163 -15.28 1.82 -4.58
N LEU A 164 -14.38 2.08 -5.52
CA LEU A 164 -13.28 3.02 -5.34
C LEU A 164 -13.31 4.13 -6.39
N GLU A 165 -13.07 5.36 -5.95
CA GLU A 165 -12.82 6.52 -6.78
C GLU A 165 -11.46 7.12 -6.43
N LEU A 166 -10.68 7.50 -7.45
CA LEU A 166 -9.44 8.26 -7.26
C LEU A 166 -9.80 9.74 -7.06
N ASN A 167 -9.08 10.42 -6.17
CA ASN A 167 -9.25 11.85 -5.94
C ASN A 167 -7.90 12.56 -5.97
N GLY A 168 -7.76 13.55 -6.85
CA GLY A 168 -6.51 14.31 -7.04
C GLY A 168 -5.36 13.46 -7.60
N VAL A 169 -4.16 13.99 -7.50
CA VAL A 169 -2.91 13.32 -7.89
C VAL A 169 -2.20 12.74 -6.64
N PRO A 170 -1.35 11.71 -6.81
CA PRO A 170 -0.54 11.19 -5.72
C PRO A 170 0.36 12.29 -5.12
N ASP A 171 0.36 12.41 -3.79
CA ASP A 171 1.16 13.38 -3.05
C ASP A 171 1.67 12.71 -1.77
N VAL A 172 2.95 12.33 -1.78
CA VAL A 172 3.59 11.63 -0.65
C VAL A 172 3.90 12.56 0.52
N GLU A 173 3.97 13.87 0.30
CA GLU A 173 4.21 14.87 1.36
C GLU A 173 2.99 15.02 2.28
N LYS A 174 1.83 14.59 1.81
CA LYS A 174 0.58 14.57 2.59
C LYS A 174 0.34 13.25 3.34
N LEU A 175 1.32 12.36 3.36
CA LEU A 175 1.22 11.15 4.17
C LEU A 175 1.48 11.48 5.63
N ASP A 176 0.48 11.25 6.45
CA ASP A 176 0.65 11.34 7.89
C ASP A 176 1.44 10.14 8.39
N THR A 177 2.55 10.40 9.08
CA THR A 177 3.44 9.36 9.61
C THR A 177 3.56 9.55 11.10
N ILE A 178 3.07 8.57 11.86
CA ILE A 178 3.14 8.62 13.32
C ILE A 178 4.58 8.31 13.77
N THR A 179 5.18 9.23 14.52
CA THR A 179 6.53 9.03 15.05
C THR A 179 6.49 8.37 16.42
N VAL A 180 7.29 7.32 16.60
CA VAL A 180 7.45 6.52 17.81
C VAL A 180 8.93 6.48 18.19
N ASN A 181 9.25 6.66 19.45
CA ASN A 181 10.64 6.66 19.94
C ASN A 181 11.00 5.41 20.75
N SER A 182 10.00 4.69 21.24
CA SER A 182 10.16 3.41 21.94
C SER A 182 9.02 2.45 21.60
N PHE A 183 9.31 1.15 21.59
CA PHE A 183 8.30 0.12 21.39
C PHE A 183 7.30 0.04 22.54
N SER A 184 7.61 0.61 23.70
CA SER A 184 6.70 0.75 24.83
C SER A 184 5.50 1.67 24.55
N GLU A 185 5.58 2.52 23.52
CA GLU A 185 4.48 3.37 23.08
C GLU A 185 3.37 2.58 22.34
N PHE A 186 3.67 1.37 21.85
CA PHE A 186 2.67 0.53 21.21
C PHE A 186 1.77 -0.14 22.23
N ASP A 187 0.55 0.37 22.34
CA ASP A 187 -0.48 -0.27 23.16
C ASP A 187 -0.95 -1.56 22.50
N THR A 188 -0.74 -2.68 23.18
CA THR A 188 -1.15 -4.03 22.74
C THR A 188 -2.49 -4.48 23.31
N SER A 189 -3.20 -3.61 24.03
CA SER A 189 -4.60 -3.85 24.41
C SER A 189 -5.52 -3.95 23.18
N ALA A 190 -6.73 -4.45 23.33
CA ALA A 190 -7.69 -4.53 22.24
C ALA A 190 -7.98 -3.15 21.62
N GLU A 191 -8.02 -2.09 22.44
CA GLU A 191 -8.18 -0.71 21.99
C GLU A 191 -6.94 -0.21 21.24
N GLY A 192 -5.75 -0.46 21.78
CA GLY A 192 -4.50 -0.11 21.15
C GLY A 192 -4.31 -0.80 19.80
N LEU A 193 -4.64 -2.08 19.71
CA LEU A 193 -4.58 -2.81 18.45
C LEU A 193 -5.53 -2.25 17.39
N ARG A 194 -6.75 -1.83 17.75
CA ARG A 194 -7.64 -1.14 16.82
C ARG A 194 -7.03 0.12 16.26
N LYS A 195 -6.37 0.90 17.11
CA LYS A 195 -5.72 2.16 16.74
C LYS A 195 -4.49 1.94 15.86
N TRP A 196 -3.59 1.06 16.28
CA TRP A 196 -2.27 0.91 15.66
C TRP A 196 -2.25 0.10 14.37
N GLN A 197 -3.18 -0.84 14.19
CA GLN A 197 -3.20 -1.72 13.01
C GLN A 197 -3.25 -0.94 11.69
N SER A 198 -2.40 -1.33 10.77
CA SER A 198 -2.25 -0.80 9.41
C SER A 198 -1.71 0.63 9.30
N GLN A 199 -1.35 1.30 10.40
CA GLN A 199 -0.84 2.67 10.39
C GLN A 199 0.59 2.76 9.84
N LEU A 200 0.88 3.86 9.14
CA LEU A 200 2.23 4.24 8.73
C LEU A 200 2.96 4.85 9.94
N VAL A 201 4.03 4.21 10.37
CA VAL A 201 4.81 4.63 11.52
C VAL A 201 6.26 4.88 11.14
N ARG A 202 6.89 5.86 11.77
CA ARG A 202 8.33 6.05 11.84
C ARG A 202 8.78 5.67 13.24
N ILE A 203 9.72 4.76 13.35
CA ILE A 203 10.33 4.39 14.62
C ILE A 203 11.76 4.92 14.59
N ASN A 204 12.05 5.81 15.52
CA ASN A 204 13.36 6.49 15.59
C ASN A 204 14.39 5.66 16.36
N ASN A 205 15.65 5.81 15.96
CA ASN A 205 16.82 5.32 16.69
C ASN A 205 16.76 3.83 17.04
N VAL A 206 16.42 3.00 16.05
CA VAL A 206 16.39 1.54 16.17
C VAL A 206 17.55 0.91 15.40
N HIS A 207 17.90 -0.31 15.75
CA HIS A 207 18.84 -1.12 14.97
C HIS A 207 18.34 -2.56 14.82
N PHE A 208 18.83 -3.25 13.79
CA PHE A 208 18.58 -4.67 13.65
C PHE A 208 19.50 -5.48 14.57
N GLN A 209 18.96 -6.46 15.27
CA GLN A 209 19.74 -7.36 16.12
C GLN A 209 20.89 -8.03 15.35
N ASP A 210 20.67 -8.40 14.10
CA ASP A 210 21.64 -9.04 13.21
C ASP A 210 22.17 -8.08 12.13
N GLY A 211 22.22 -6.76 12.42
CA GLY A 211 22.68 -5.73 11.51
C GLY A 211 24.10 -5.99 10.99
N GLY A 212 24.33 -5.75 9.71
CA GLY A 212 25.61 -6.01 9.02
C GLY A 212 25.94 -7.49 8.79
N VAL A 213 25.25 -8.42 9.46
CA VAL A 213 25.56 -9.87 9.41
C VAL A 213 24.57 -10.61 8.51
N LYS A 214 23.27 -10.54 8.78
CA LYS A 214 22.22 -11.24 8.03
C LYS A 214 21.62 -10.38 6.92
N THR A 215 20.88 -11.01 6.03
CA THR A 215 20.07 -10.38 4.99
C THR A 215 18.63 -10.15 5.47
N PHE A 216 17.86 -9.31 4.74
CA PHE A 216 16.46 -9.05 5.06
C PHE A 216 15.61 -10.33 5.05
N SER A 217 15.84 -11.20 4.07
CA SER A 217 15.20 -12.51 4.00
C SER A 217 16.15 -13.52 3.38
N GLU A 218 15.83 -14.80 3.50
CA GLU A 218 16.51 -15.89 2.83
C GLU A 218 15.54 -16.47 1.79
N TYR A 219 15.98 -16.52 0.51
CA TYR A 219 15.16 -17.12 -0.52
C TYR A 219 15.26 -18.64 -0.42
N HIS A 220 14.15 -19.30 -0.10
CA HIS A 220 14.06 -20.75 -0.13
C HIS A 220 13.18 -21.17 -1.31
N SER A 221 13.73 -22.02 -2.18
CA SER A 221 13.07 -22.49 -3.41
C SER A 221 11.82 -23.34 -3.17
N SER A 222 11.58 -23.78 -1.93
CA SER A 222 10.47 -24.67 -1.55
C SER A 222 9.43 -24.03 -0.62
N SER A 223 9.75 -22.90 -0.03
CA SER A 223 8.83 -22.16 0.85
C SER A 223 9.11 -20.66 0.68
N ASN A 224 8.05 -19.92 0.44
CA ASN A 224 8.12 -18.46 0.30
C ASN A 224 8.12 -17.82 1.69
N ASP A 225 9.03 -18.27 2.54
CA ASP A 225 8.98 -17.92 3.93
C ASP A 225 9.33 -16.45 4.11
N ASP A 226 8.31 -15.69 4.43
CA ASP A 226 8.51 -14.39 5.01
C ASP A 226 9.35 -14.52 6.27
N VAL A 227 10.43 -13.75 6.35
CA VAL A 227 11.37 -13.83 7.46
C VAL A 227 11.21 -12.60 8.35
N ASN A 228 11.16 -12.85 9.65
CA ASN A 228 11.14 -11.81 10.68
C ASN A 228 12.56 -11.49 11.12
N LYS A 229 12.91 -10.19 11.12
CA LYS A 229 14.19 -9.68 11.66
C LYS A 229 13.88 -8.76 12.82
N THR A 230 14.46 -9.06 13.98
CA THR A 230 14.21 -8.34 15.22
C THR A 230 14.83 -6.94 15.16
N LEU A 231 14.04 -5.94 15.52
CA LEU A 231 14.50 -4.59 15.83
C LEU A 231 14.73 -4.44 17.33
N ILE A 232 15.69 -3.61 17.69
CA ILE A 232 15.98 -3.20 19.07
C ILE A 232 15.86 -1.68 19.11
N ASP A 233 15.07 -1.16 20.03
CA ASP A 233 14.94 0.29 20.26
C ASP A 233 16.02 0.84 21.21
N SER A 234 15.97 2.15 21.46
CA SER A 234 16.93 2.85 22.34
C SER A 234 16.83 2.42 23.82
N GLU A 235 15.74 1.80 24.23
CA GLU A 235 15.51 1.29 25.59
C GLU A 235 15.90 -0.20 25.72
N GLY A 236 16.27 -0.85 24.61
CA GLY A 236 16.62 -2.27 24.57
C GLY A 236 15.42 -3.20 24.37
N ASN A 237 14.22 -2.65 24.07
CA ASN A 237 13.06 -3.49 23.74
C ASN A 237 13.25 -4.15 22.37
N SER A 238 12.78 -5.39 22.24
CA SER A 238 13.00 -6.23 21.03
C SER A 238 11.75 -6.99 20.59
N ASN A 239 10.57 -6.47 20.91
CA ASN A 239 9.27 -7.08 20.62
C ASN A 239 8.70 -6.66 19.24
N VAL A 240 9.43 -5.87 18.46
CA VAL A 240 9.05 -5.47 17.10
C VAL A 240 9.96 -6.16 16.07
N VAL A 241 9.37 -6.64 15.00
CA VAL A 241 10.09 -7.29 13.91
C VAL A 241 9.79 -6.64 12.57
N VAL A 242 10.76 -6.64 11.69
CA VAL A 242 10.57 -6.36 10.26
C VAL A 242 10.33 -7.67 9.54
N ARG A 243 9.14 -7.82 8.97
CA ARG A 243 8.78 -8.98 8.17
C ARG A 243 9.11 -8.71 6.70
N THR A 244 9.94 -9.55 6.12
CA THR A 244 10.35 -9.43 4.71
C THR A 244 10.03 -10.72 3.95
N SER A 245 9.35 -10.57 2.81
CA SER A 245 9.06 -11.67 1.90
C SER A 245 10.33 -12.12 1.18
N GLY A 246 10.50 -13.42 0.99
CA GLY A 246 11.54 -13.98 0.13
C GLY A 246 11.45 -13.54 -1.34
N TYR A 247 10.31 -12.98 -1.76
CA TYR A 247 10.12 -12.39 -3.09
C TYR A 247 10.46 -10.91 -3.18
N ALA A 248 10.71 -10.24 -2.05
CA ALA A 248 11.06 -8.83 -2.06
C ALA A 248 12.32 -8.60 -2.91
N THR A 249 12.34 -7.57 -3.76
CA THR A 249 13.48 -7.28 -4.65
C THR A 249 14.78 -7.02 -3.88
N PHE A 250 14.69 -6.74 -2.59
CA PHE A 250 15.80 -6.48 -1.67
C PHE A 250 16.06 -7.60 -0.66
N TRP A 251 15.45 -8.77 -0.81
CA TRP A 251 15.53 -9.88 0.15
C TRP A 251 16.97 -10.24 0.55
N ASN A 252 17.90 -10.23 -0.39
CA ASN A 252 19.30 -10.61 -0.21
C ASN A 252 20.23 -9.44 0.18
N LYS A 253 19.70 -8.23 0.35
CA LYS A 253 20.48 -7.11 0.87
C LYS A 253 20.78 -7.34 2.34
N LYS A 254 22.00 -6.98 2.76
CA LYS A 254 22.35 -7.02 4.19
C LYS A 254 21.50 -6.04 4.98
N LEU A 255 21.12 -6.44 6.19
CA LEU A 255 20.50 -5.56 7.15
C LEU A 255 21.43 -4.37 7.45
N PRO A 256 20.92 -3.15 7.54
CA PRO A 256 21.71 -2.00 7.96
C PRO A 256 22.43 -2.24 9.30
N GLU A 257 23.66 -1.75 9.39
CA GLU A 257 24.45 -1.77 10.62
C GLU A 257 24.30 -0.42 11.35
N GLY A 258 24.25 -0.48 12.68
CA GLY A 258 24.10 0.71 13.51
C GLY A 258 22.65 1.18 13.64
N ASN A 259 22.50 2.32 14.30
CA ASN A 259 21.19 2.90 14.59
C ASN A 259 20.71 3.78 13.44
N GLY A 260 19.40 3.79 13.23
CA GLY A 260 18.72 4.61 12.23
C GLY A 260 17.22 4.67 12.49
N ASP A 261 16.51 5.33 11.60
CA ASP A 261 15.05 5.37 11.64
C ASP A 261 14.47 4.38 10.63
N ILE A 262 13.37 3.74 10.99
CA ILE A 262 12.63 2.88 10.08
C ILE A 262 11.22 3.43 9.88
N VAL A 263 10.76 3.39 8.61
CA VAL A 263 9.37 3.73 8.27
C VAL A 263 8.71 2.48 7.71
N GLY A 264 7.55 2.14 8.24
CA GLY A 264 6.82 0.94 7.84
C GLY A 264 5.35 1.01 8.21
N ILE A 265 4.60 0.02 7.72
CA ILE A 265 3.20 -0.16 8.09
C ILE A 265 3.15 -1.14 9.26
N LEU A 266 2.56 -0.70 10.37
CA LEU A 266 2.45 -1.53 11.56
C LEU A 266 1.38 -2.59 11.34
N SER A 267 1.78 -3.85 11.37
CA SER A 267 0.90 -5.00 11.23
C SER A 267 0.85 -5.77 12.55
N PHE A 268 -0.20 -6.53 12.70
CA PHE A 268 -0.38 -7.45 13.82
C PHE A 268 -0.71 -8.83 13.29
N TYR A 269 -0.11 -9.85 13.88
CA TYR A 269 -0.36 -11.24 13.52
C TYR A 269 -0.58 -12.07 14.78
N GLN A 270 -1.76 -12.67 14.88
CA GLN A 270 -2.09 -13.62 15.92
C GLN A 270 -2.19 -15.01 15.31
N SER A 271 -1.29 -15.92 15.71
CA SER A 271 -1.37 -17.31 15.29
C SER A 271 -2.68 -17.94 15.79
N LEU A 272 -3.33 -18.67 14.89
CA LEU A 272 -4.52 -19.46 15.21
C LEU A 272 -4.16 -20.84 15.80
N SER A 273 -2.88 -21.13 16.04
CA SER A 273 -2.48 -22.34 16.72
C SER A 273 -3.14 -22.37 18.09
N GLY A 274 -4.19 -23.18 18.19
CA GLY A 274 -4.93 -23.36 19.42
C GLY A 274 -3.96 -23.63 20.56
N SER A 275 -4.17 -22.94 21.65
CA SER A 275 -3.71 -23.40 22.95
C SER A 275 -4.20 -24.82 23.16
N SER A 276 -3.29 -25.77 22.97
CA SER A 276 -3.45 -27.11 23.56
C SER A 276 -3.20 -27.01 25.04
#